data_b7be8737b7aa916624e95d8c7450cd45
#
_entry.id   b7be8737b7aa916624e95d8c7450cd45
#
_cell.length_a   1.000
_cell.length_b   1.000
_cell.length_c   1.000
_cell.angle_alpha   90.00
_cell.angle_beta   90.00
_cell.angle_gamma   90.00
#
_symmetry.space_group_name_H-M   'P 1'
#
loop_
_entity.id
_entity.type
_entity.pdbx_description
1 polymer ?
#
loop_
_entity_poly.entity_id
_entity_poly.type
_entity_poly.pdbx_seq_one_letter_code
_entity_poly.pdbx_strand_id
1 'polypeptide(L)'
;MRRTGIVLAVVALLTAFSPALAQAVTGWTEVGSDHARALDESQGLATIVRPSGTTIRYTGVGTIPADLNSQGWNHVGDPGSAQGWYVEPYQRDDRGAKLFRVQAPDGSWANYKHNLESWEASNNSFAAVSPDARWLVAGEWGTMDRLLVHPMPGVAATDPAANLPLAGTIRLDHAVRDIQGCDFQTATRLFCASDDPDGSLFGTTKPLLQVDLAGPLSGTDVTGHVTSLGQLPLRSGCSGSFEVEGIDFDERDNTLRVIVMSPSICILFDSMTYRFRQ
;
A
#
# COMPACT_ATOMS: atom_id res chain seq x y z
N MET A 1 23.36 20.91 -74.37
CA MET A 1 23.52 20.44 -72.94
C MET A 1 22.29 20.78 -72.17
N ARG A 2 21.41 19.79 -71.91
CA ARG A 2 20.21 19.97 -71.10
C ARG A 2 20.50 19.48 -69.66
N ARG A 3 20.37 20.36 -68.68
CA ARG A 3 20.51 20.01 -67.29
C ARG A 3 19.13 19.57 -66.73
N THR A 4 19.00 18.31 -66.35
CA THR A 4 17.82 17.73 -65.70
C THR A 4 17.99 17.94 -64.20
N GLY A 5 17.14 18.78 -63.64
CA GLY A 5 17.08 18.96 -62.15
C GLY A 5 16.21 17.85 -61.52
N ILE A 6 16.77 17.14 -60.56
CA ILE A 6 16.06 16.15 -59.72
C ILE A 6 15.50 16.91 -58.52
N VAL A 7 14.17 16.91 -58.40
CA VAL A 7 13.49 17.42 -57.22
C VAL A 7 13.29 16.25 -56.25
N LEU A 8 13.99 16.27 -55.11
CA LEU A 8 13.74 15.34 -54.00
C LEU A 8 12.54 15.84 -53.18
N ALA A 9 11.47 15.11 -53.24
CA ALA A 9 10.35 15.34 -52.33
C ALA A 9 10.62 14.62 -51.00
N VAL A 10 10.83 15.36 -49.92
CA VAL A 10 10.92 14.83 -48.54
C VAL A 10 9.48 14.66 -48.01
N VAL A 11 9.03 13.43 -47.93
CA VAL A 11 7.77 13.09 -47.26
C VAL A 11 8.05 12.97 -45.77
N ALA A 12 7.67 13.97 -44.97
CA ALA A 12 7.69 13.91 -43.52
C ALA A 12 6.53 13.02 -43.03
N LEU A 13 6.83 11.81 -42.56
CA LEU A 13 5.89 10.97 -41.83
C LEU A 13 5.67 11.60 -40.45
N LEU A 14 4.56 12.28 -40.28
CA LEU A 14 4.04 12.65 -38.94
C LEU A 14 3.45 11.40 -38.31
N THR A 15 4.24 10.71 -37.48
CA THR A 15 3.70 9.68 -36.57
C THR A 15 2.89 10.40 -35.50
N ALA A 16 1.56 10.33 -35.59
CA ALA A 16 0.68 10.76 -34.53
C ALA A 16 0.88 9.82 -33.33
N PHE A 17 1.58 10.30 -32.31
CA PHE A 17 1.55 9.66 -30.99
C PHE A 17 0.13 9.88 -30.44
N SER A 18 -0.73 8.85 -30.55
CA SER A 18 -1.93 8.80 -29.74
C SER A 18 -1.48 8.65 -28.27
N PRO A 19 -1.83 9.57 -27.37
CA PRO A 19 -1.60 9.34 -25.94
C PRO A 19 -2.34 8.04 -25.60
N ALA A 20 -1.63 7.06 -25.06
CA ALA A 20 -2.26 5.90 -24.46
C ALA A 20 -3.27 6.44 -23.44
N LEU A 21 -4.55 6.13 -23.62
CA LEU A 21 -5.57 6.43 -22.64
C LEU A 21 -5.12 5.77 -21.35
N ALA A 22 -4.86 6.58 -20.32
CA ALA A 22 -4.55 6.06 -19.00
C ALA A 22 -5.70 5.12 -18.63
N GLN A 23 -5.38 3.87 -18.32
CA GLN A 23 -6.38 2.89 -17.89
C GLN A 23 -6.98 3.43 -16.59
N ALA A 24 -8.24 3.82 -16.64
CA ALA A 24 -8.92 4.39 -15.48
C ALA A 24 -9.15 3.28 -14.45
N VAL A 25 -8.90 3.59 -13.19
CA VAL A 25 -9.30 2.72 -12.08
C VAL A 25 -10.83 2.69 -12.04
N THR A 26 -11.41 1.51 -12.22
CA THR A 26 -12.87 1.34 -12.35
C THR A 26 -13.60 1.85 -11.09
N GLY A 27 -14.58 2.72 -11.29
CA GLY A 27 -15.37 3.29 -10.20
C GLY A 27 -14.68 4.43 -9.44
N TRP A 28 -13.44 4.83 -9.85
CA TRP A 28 -12.69 5.90 -9.24
C TRP A 28 -12.21 6.93 -10.26
N THR A 29 -12.34 8.20 -9.90
CA THR A 29 -11.83 9.32 -10.71
C THR A 29 -10.59 9.89 -10.05
N GLU A 30 -9.46 9.95 -10.77
CA GLU A 30 -8.27 10.67 -10.31
C GLU A 30 -8.60 12.17 -10.21
N VAL A 31 -8.43 12.74 -9.03
CA VAL A 31 -8.73 14.15 -8.73
C VAL A 31 -7.49 14.99 -8.51
N GLY A 32 -6.32 14.37 -8.54
CA GLY A 32 -5.02 15.04 -8.44
C GLY A 32 -3.93 14.13 -7.91
N SER A 33 -2.73 14.69 -7.83
CA SER A 33 -1.57 14.02 -7.24
C SER A 33 -0.65 15.02 -6.57
N ASP A 34 0.12 14.56 -5.60
CA ASP A 34 1.17 15.31 -4.92
C ASP A 34 2.49 14.56 -5.07
N HIS A 35 3.62 15.27 -5.10
CA HIS A 35 4.93 14.63 -5.19
C HIS A 35 5.22 13.84 -3.91
N ALA A 36 5.63 12.57 -4.07
CA ALA A 36 6.06 11.70 -2.97
C ALA A 36 7.59 11.73 -2.83
N ARG A 37 8.09 12.05 -1.63
CA ARG A 37 9.53 12.15 -1.37
C ARG A 37 10.13 10.77 -1.14
N ALA A 38 11.17 10.43 -1.90
CA ALA A 38 11.78 9.11 -1.94
C ALA A 38 12.30 8.57 -0.57
N LEU A 39 12.67 9.44 0.36
CA LEU A 39 13.19 9.00 1.67
C LEU A 39 12.10 8.88 2.75
N ASP A 40 11.12 9.80 2.73
CA ASP A 40 10.19 9.96 3.85
C ASP A 40 8.76 9.51 3.52
N GLU A 41 8.44 9.36 2.23
CA GLU A 41 7.08 9.14 1.72
C GLU A 41 7.04 8.00 0.69
N SER A 42 7.98 7.05 0.80
CA SER A 42 8.19 6.02 -0.22
C SER A 42 7.60 4.65 0.14
N GLN A 43 7.00 4.50 1.32
CA GLN A 43 6.50 3.20 1.75
C GLN A 43 5.03 3.21 2.12
N GLY A 44 4.52 4.31 2.66
CA GLY A 44 3.13 4.34 3.05
C GLY A 44 2.65 5.67 3.61
N LEU A 45 1.37 5.71 3.89
CA LEU A 45 0.72 6.87 4.49
C LEU A 45 -0.55 6.48 5.24
N ALA A 46 -0.89 7.25 6.28
CA ALA A 46 -2.17 7.11 6.98
C ALA A 46 -2.73 8.46 7.44
N THR A 47 -4.03 8.61 7.33
CA THR A 47 -4.77 9.77 7.83
C THR A 47 -5.20 9.53 9.28
N ILE A 48 -4.55 10.18 10.23
CA ILE A 48 -4.83 10.04 11.66
C ILE A 48 -5.81 11.12 12.09
N VAL A 49 -6.98 10.75 12.57
CA VAL A 49 -8.01 11.66 13.06
C VAL A 49 -8.07 11.60 14.58
N ARG A 50 -7.80 12.74 15.24
CA ARG A 50 -7.84 12.89 16.70
C ARG A 50 -8.63 14.14 17.09
N PRO A 51 -9.08 14.27 18.34
CA PRO A 51 -9.73 15.50 18.80
C PRO A 51 -8.84 16.76 18.64
N SER A 52 -7.52 16.61 18.66
CA SER A 52 -6.55 17.68 18.42
C SER A 52 -6.43 18.11 16.95
N GLY A 53 -6.99 17.37 16.03
CA GLY A 53 -6.94 17.62 14.59
C GLY A 53 -6.61 16.38 13.77
N THR A 54 -6.52 16.58 12.47
CA THR A 54 -6.15 15.53 11.51
C THR A 54 -4.73 15.73 11.01
N THR A 55 -4.01 14.63 10.87
CA THR A 55 -2.64 14.61 10.35
C THR A 55 -2.51 13.45 9.35
N ILE A 56 -1.91 13.70 8.19
CA ILE A 56 -1.42 12.64 7.31
C ILE A 56 0.02 12.36 7.71
N ARG A 57 0.32 11.10 8.01
CA ARG A 57 1.67 10.66 8.33
C ARG A 57 2.14 9.71 7.26
N TYR A 58 3.35 9.94 6.76
CA TYR A 58 4.02 9.11 5.78
C TYR A 58 5.10 8.25 6.42
N THR A 59 5.43 7.14 5.76
CA THR A 59 6.55 6.28 6.09
C THR A 59 7.51 6.15 4.92
N GLY A 60 8.76 5.95 5.25
CA GLY A 60 9.86 5.70 4.32
C GLY A 60 11.13 5.40 5.10
N VAL A 61 12.21 5.04 4.44
CA VAL A 61 13.46 4.68 5.08
C VAL A 61 14.01 5.80 6.00
N GLY A 62 13.75 7.05 5.65
CA GLY A 62 14.16 8.23 6.44
C GLY A 62 13.32 8.44 7.71
N THR A 63 12.17 7.78 7.84
CA THR A 63 11.29 7.92 9.02
C THR A 63 11.52 6.85 10.07
N ILE A 64 12.37 5.85 9.79
CA ILE A 64 12.65 4.74 10.73
C ILE A 64 13.37 5.29 11.97
N PRO A 65 12.82 5.08 13.19
CA PRO A 65 13.48 5.50 14.42
C PRO A 65 14.86 4.84 14.58
N ALA A 66 15.83 5.63 15.03
CA ALA A 66 17.21 5.16 15.15
C ALA A 66 17.38 3.95 16.10
N ASP A 67 16.56 3.87 17.14
CA ASP A 67 16.53 2.74 18.07
C ASP A 67 16.02 1.45 17.42
N LEU A 68 15.00 1.53 16.56
CA LEU A 68 14.49 0.39 15.79
C LEU A 68 15.51 -0.04 14.72
N ASN A 69 16.04 0.92 13.97
CA ASN A 69 17.04 0.65 12.95
C ASN A 69 18.29 -0.04 13.53
N SER A 70 18.77 0.40 14.71
CA SER A 70 19.90 -0.22 15.40
C SER A 70 19.63 -1.65 15.87
N GLN A 71 18.38 -2.05 16.05
CA GLN A 71 17.93 -3.41 16.36
C GLN A 71 17.69 -4.26 15.10
N GLY A 72 17.96 -3.72 13.91
CA GLY A 72 17.77 -4.40 12.63
C GLY A 72 16.37 -4.27 12.03
N TRP A 73 15.44 -3.50 12.64
CA TRP A 73 14.15 -3.16 12.04
C TRP A 73 14.35 -2.02 11.03
N ASN A 74 14.91 -2.38 9.88
CA ASN A 74 15.44 -1.46 8.88
C ASN A 74 14.54 -1.27 7.65
N HIS A 75 13.36 -1.88 7.66
CA HIS A 75 12.33 -1.66 6.66
C HIS A 75 11.00 -1.35 7.35
N VAL A 76 10.35 -0.26 6.93
CA VAL A 76 9.01 0.14 7.36
C VAL A 76 8.06 0.02 6.17
N GLY A 77 6.84 -0.47 6.41
CA GLY A 77 5.81 -0.56 5.38
C GLY A 77 4.71 0.49 5.53
N ASP A 78 3.57 0.23 4.89
CA ASP A 78 2.40 1.09 4.89
C ASP A 78 1.69 1.09 6.25
N PRO A 79 1.54 2.25 6.90
CA PRO A 79 0.89 2.35 8.20
C PRO A 79 -0.63 2.38 8.05
N GLY A 80 -1.33 2.00 9.11
CA GLY A 80 -2.77 2.16 9.19
C GLY A 80 -3.22 2.96 10.40
N SER A 81 -4.43 3.48 10.36
CA SER A 81 -5.01 4.24 11.46
C SER A 81 -6.53 4.04 11.55
N ALA A 82 -7.06 4.03 12.76
CA ALA A 82 -8.48 4.14 13.04
C ALA A 82 -8.71 4.67 14.45
N GLN A 83 -9.77 5.48 14.67
CA GLN A 83 -10.16 6.00 15.97
C GLN A 83 -9.01 6.65 16.77
N GLY A 84 -8.08 7.33 16.07
CA GLY A 84 -6.93 8.00 16.68
C GLY A 84 -5.72 7.10 16.97
N TRP A 85 -5.88 5.78 16.84
CA TRP A 85 -4.76 4.83 16.83
C TRP A 85 -3.99 4.94 15.52
N TYR A 86 -2.68 4.65 15.58
CA TYR A 86 -1.80 4.63 14.42
C TYR A 86 -0.79 3.49 14.57
N VAL A 87 -0.56 2.72 13.52
CA VAL A 87 0.31 1.54 13.53
C VAL A 87 1.28 1.61 12.37
N GLU A 88 2.58 1.48 12.67
CA GLU A 88 3.66 1.33 11.69
C GLU A 88 4.13 -0.13 11.68
N PRO A 89 4.13 -0.82 10.52
CA PRO A 89 4.68 -2.16 10.40
C PRO A 89 6.19 -2.10 10.09
N TYR A 90 6.97 -2.95 10.75
CA TYR A 90 8.40 -3.08 10.51
C TYR A 90 8.80 -4.53 10.27
N GLN A 91 9.79 -4.73 9.42
CA GLN A 91 10.45 -6.03 9.24
C GLN A 91 11.97 -5.92 9.41
N ARG A 92 12.60 -7.07 9.63
CA ARG A 92 14.05 -7.24 9.78
C ARG A 92 14.60 -8.09 8.64
N ASP A 93 15.88 -7.92 8.33
CA ASP A 93 16.57 -8.71 7.31
C ASP A 93 16.59 -10.22 7.62
N ASP A 94 16.62 -10.61 8.91
CA ASP A 94 16.56 -12.01 9.32
C ASP A 94 15.20 -12.67 9.11
N ARG A 95 14.18 -11.87 8.80
CA ARG A 95 12.83 -12.30 8.46
C ARG A 95 12.18 -13.27 9.45
N GLY A 96 12.60 -13.22 10.72
CA GLY A 96 12.07 -14.13 11.74
C GLY A 96 10.84 -13.61 12.49
N ALA A 97 10.49 -12.34 12.30
CA ALA A 97 9.37 -11.70 13.00
C ALA A 97 8.90 -10.45 12.27
N LYS A 98 7.68 -10.02 12.60
CA LYS A 98 7.09 -8.70 12.29
C LYS A 98 7.09 -7.87 13.56
N LEU A 99 7.23 -6.55 13.42
CA LEU A 99 7.05 -5.60 14.50
C LEU A 99 5.94 -4.62 14.11
N PHE A 100 5.02 -4.37 15.03
CA PHE A 100 4.01 -3.34 14.94
C PHE A 100 4.30 -2.28 16.00
N ARG A 101 4.68 -1.08 15.57
CA ARG A 101 4.88 0.07 16.44
C ARG A 101 3.58 0.85 16.49
N VAL A 102 2.96 0.90 17.66
CA VAL A 102 1.63 1.43 17.86
C VAL A 102 1.67 2.73 18.62
N GLN A 103 0.99 3.76 18.10
CA GLN A 103 0.71 5.00 18.82
C GLN A 103 -0.74 5.03 19.27
N ALA A 104 -0.95 5.13 20.56
CA ALA A 104 -2.29 5.31 21.14
C ALA A 104 -2.85 6.72 20.89
N PRO A 105 -4.17 6.94 21.04
CA PRO A 105 -4.79 8.26 20.87
C PRO A 105 -4.23 9.36 21.79
N ASP A 106 -3.69 9.00 22.96
CA ASP A 106 -3.02 9.90 23.88
C ASP A 106 -1.58 10.28 23.48
N GLY A 107 -1.07 9.68 22.38
CA GLY A 107 0.27 9.91 21.85
C GLY A 107 1.34 8.97 22.36
N SER A 108 1.05 8.09 23.33
CA SER A 108 2.01 7.09 23.83
C SER A 108 2.33 6.03 22.78
N TRP A 109 3.57 5.49 22.83
CA TRP A 109 4.05 4.49 21.89
C TRP A 109 4.37 3.17 22.58
N ALA A 110 4.08 2.06 21.90
CA ALA A 110 4.51 0.72 22.29
C ALA A 110 4.85 -0.12 21.04
N ASN A 111 5.75 -1.09 21.22
CA ASN A 111 6.18 -2.01 20.17
C ASN A 111 5.67 -3.41 20.49
N TYR A 112 5.04 -4.05 19.51
CA TYR A 112 4.48 -5.40 19.62
C TYR A 112 5.09 -6.29 18.54
N LYS A 113 5.60 -7.44 18.94
CA LYS A 113 6.27 -8.37 18.03
C LYS A 113 5.40 -9.59 17.77
N HIS A 114 5.31 -9.99 16.50
CA HIS A 114 4.77 -11.27 16.07
C HIS A 114 5.91 -12.12 15.52
N ASN A 115 6.20 -13.27 16.16
CA ASN A 115 7.09 -14.28 15.60
C ASN A 115 6.33 -15.05 14.52
N LEU A 116 6.94 -15.22 13.36
CA LEU A 116 6.29 -15.86 12.24
C LEU A 116 5.89 -17.30 12.56
N GLU A 117 4.71 -17.68 12.14
CA GLU A 117 4.28 -19.06 12.12
C GLU A 117 5.13 -19.85 11.09
N SER A 118 5.28 -21.16 11.27
CA SER A 118 6.11 -21.98 10.39
C SER A 118 5.69 -22.02 8.92
N TRP A 119 4.45 -21.66 8.64
CA TRP A 119 3.83 -21.60 7.32
C TRP A 119 3.74 -20.16 6.78
N GLU A 120 4.09 -19.16 7.58
CA GLU A 120 3.97 -17.75 7.23
C GLU A 120 5.17 -17.28 6.41
N ALA A 121 4.92 -16.67 5.26
CA ALA A 121 5.94 -15.99 4.49
C ALA A 121 6.29 -14.64 5.12
N SER A 122 7.59 -14.36 5.23
CA SER A 122 8.04 -13.11 5.83
C SER A 122 7.74 -11.94 4.93
N ASN A 123 6.88 -11.06 5.38
CA ASN A 123 6.78 -9.66 4.99
C ASN A 123 5.95 -8.89 6.00
N ASN A 124 6.21 -7.60 6.12
CA ASN A 124 5.38 -6.69 6.91
C ASN A 124 5.19 -5.37 6.14
N SER A 125 4.72 -5.51 4.89
CA SER A 125 4.54 -4.37 3.99
C SER A 125 3.42 -3.42 4.42
N PHE A 126 2.45 -3.88 5.20
CA PHE A 126 1.36 -3.01 5.64
C PHE A 126 0.75 -3.43 6.98
N ALA A 127 0.00 -2.51 7.57
CA ALA A 127 -0.76 -2.68 8.80
C ALA A 127 -2.11 -1.94 8.69
N ALA A 128 -3.15 -2.56 8.13
CA ALA A 128 -4.48 -1.95 8.07
C ALA A 128 -5.23 -2.11 9.39
N VAL A 129 -5.73 -1.01 9.96
CA VAL A 129 -6.49 -1.02 11.21
C VAL A 129 -7.99 -1.04 10.91
N SER A 130 -8.74 -2.01 11.49
CA SER A 130 -10.19 -2.07 11.30
C SER A 130 -10.89 -0.80 11.82
N PRO A 131 -12.03 -0.37 11.22
CA PRO A 131 -12.71 0.88 11.60
C PRO A 131 -13.14 0.95 13.07
N ASP A 132 -13.35 -0.21 13.74
CA ASP A 132 -13.63 -0.29 15.16
C ASP A 132 -12.35 -0.33 16.03
N ALA A 133 -11.18 -0.23 15.42
CA ALA A 133 -9.85 -0.31 16.03
C ALA A 133 -9.62 -1.60 16.87
N ARG A 134 -10.32 -2.70 16.57
CA ARG A 134 -10.17 -3.97 17.30
C ARG A 134 -9.24 -4.97 16.64
N TRP A 135 -9.02 -4.81 15.33
CA TRP A 135 -8.26 -5.74 14.51
C TRP A 135 -7.20 -5.03 13.70
N LEU A 136 -6.10 -5.72 13.49
CA LEU A 136 -5.00 -5.33 12.65
C LEU A 136 -4.85 -6.37 11.53
N VAL A 137 -4.86 -5.93 10.28
CA VAL A 137 -4.64 -6.78 9.12
C VAL A 137 -3.24 -6.55 8.58
N ALA A 138 -2.50 -7.62 8.32
CA ALA A 138 -1.16 -7.61 7.75
C ALA A 138 -1.06 -8.62 6.59
N GLY A 139 -0.04 -8.48 5.76
CA GLY A 139 0.20 -9.36 4.62
C GLY A 139 1.39 -10.29 4.79
N GLU A 140 1.63 -11.01 3.71
CA GLU A 140 2.79 -11.86 3.47
C GLU A 140 3.43 -11.45 2.13
N TRP A 141 4.61 -11.97 1.79
CA TRP A 141 5.26 -11.65 0.52
C TRP A 141 4.96 -12.69 -0.56
N GLY A 142 4.96 -12.22 -1.81
CA GLY A 142 4.73 -13.06 -2.99
C GLY A 142 3.25 -13.29 -3.24
N THR A 143 2.94 -14.41 -3.89
CA THR A 143 1.56 -14.81 -4.16
C THR A 143 0.94 -15.38 -2.90
N MET A 144 -0.21 -14.84 -2.50
CA MET A 144 -0.93 -15.25 -1.29
C MET A 144 -2.44 -15.38 -1.55
N ASP A 145 -3.08 -16.27 -0.81
CA ASP A 145 -4.53 -16.50 -0.84
C ASP A 145 -5.20 -16.08 0.48
N ARG A 146 -4.51 -15.29 1.29
CA ARG A 146 -4.97 -14.83 2.60
C ARG A 146 -4.34 -13.52 3.01
N LEU A 147 -5.00 -12.81 3.95
CA LEU A 147 -4.41 -11.76 4.76
C LEU A 147 -4.47 -12.18 6.23
N LEU A 148 -3.52 -11.76 7.03
CA LEU A 148 -3.35 -12.15 8.43
C LEU A 148 -4.10 -11.18 9.33
N VAL A 149 -4.84 -11.71 10.32
CA VAL A 149 -5.60 -10.89 11.27
C VAL A 149 -5.03 -11.08 12.67
N HIS A 150 -4.65 -9.97 13.30
CA HIS A 150 -4.21 -9.91 14.68
C HIS A 150 -5.21 -9.12 15.54
N PRO A 151 -5.34 -9.39 16.84
CA PRO A 151 -6.00 -8.45 17.72
C PRO A 151 -5.22 -7.12 17.70
N MET A 152 -5.93 -5.99 17.68
CA MET A 152 -5.27 -4.68 17.69
C MET A 152 -4.49 -4.49 18.99
N PRO A 153 -3.14 -4.37 18.92
CA PRO A 153 -2.31 -4.24 20.10
C PRO A 153 -2.62 -2.95 20.86
N GLY A 154 -2.58 -3.02 22.19
CA GLY A 154 -2.92 -1.90 23.07
C GLY A 154 -4.43 -1.72 23.29
N VAL A 155 -5.29 -2.09 22.35
CA VAL A 155 -6.76 -2.12 22.54
C VAL A 155 -7.18 -3.42 23.21
N ALA A 156 -6.62 -4.54 22.79
CA ALA A 156 -6.93 -5.88 23.31
C ALA A 156 -6.16 -6.24 24.59
N ALA A 157 -5.73 -5.26 25.40
CA ALA A 157 -4.92 -5.49 26.61
C ALA A 157 -3.69 -6.39 26.36
N THR A 158 -3.06 -6.27 25.20
CA THR A 158 -1.90 -7.07 24.81
C THR A 158 -0.65 -6.61 25.55
N ASP A 159 0.08 -7.54 26.15
CA ASP A 159 1.38 -7.27 26.76
C ASP A 159 2.43 -7.08 25.63
N PRO A 160 3.13 -5.92 25.54
CA PRO A 160 4.19 -5.72 24.55
C PRO A 160 5.34 -6.75 24.62
N ALA A 161 5.56 -7.37 25.80
CA ALA A 161 6.56 -8.42 25.98
C ALA A 161 6.10 -9.80 25.47
N ALA A 162 4.81 -9.99 25.27
CA ALA A 162 4.28 -11.24 24.74
C ALA A 162 4.33 -11.25 23.21
N ASN A 163 4.34 -12.47 22.63
CA ASN A 163 4.15 -12.63 21.20
C ASN A 163 2.73 -12.21 20.81
N LEU A 164 2.59 -11.29 19.86
CA LEU A 164 1.28 -10.91 19.32
C LEU A 164 0.69 -12.10 18.55
N PRO A 165 -0.45 -12.67 18.97
CA PRO A 165 -1.01 -13.85 18.32
C PRO A 165 -1.66 -13.50 16.99
N LEU A 166 -1.85 -14.50 16.13
CA LEU A 166 -2.88 -14.47 15.10
C LEU A 166 -4.26 -14.73 15.73
N ALA A 167 -5.25 -13.97 15.29
CA ALA A 167 -6.65 -14.19 15.67
C ALA A 167 -7.43 -14.95 14.61
N GLY A 168 -6.98 -14.89 13.34
CA GLY A 168 -7.59 -15.53 12.19
C GLY A 168 -6.98 -15.07 10.88
N THR A 169 -7.63 -15.41 9.79
CA THR A 169 -7.24 -14.98 8.43
C THR A 169 -8.44 -14.46 7.64
N ILE A 170 -8.17 -13.55 6.71
CA ILE A 170 -9.09 -13.25 5.61
C ILE A 170 -8.69 -14.20 4.48
N ARG A 171 -9.50 -15.24 4.21
CA ARG A 171 -9.28 -16.17 3.12
C ARG A 171 -9.79 -15.57 1.83
N LEU A 172 -8.89 -15.35 0.87
CA LEU A 172 -9.21 -14.74 -0.41
C LEU A 172 -9.70 -15.80 -1.40
N ASP A 173 -10.77 -15.51 -2.12
CA ASP A 173 -11.30 -16.37 -3.18
C ASP A 173 -10.49 -16.30 -4.48
N HIS A 174 -9.62 -15.29 -4.61
CA HIS A 174 -8.65 -15.13 -5.67
C HIS A 174 -7.28 -14.76 -5.08
N ALA A 175 -6.22 -15.41 -5.53
CA ALA A 175 -4.87 -15.10 -5.08
C ALA A 175 -4.49 -13.65 -5.45
N VAL A 176 -3.75 -13.01 -4.56
CA VAL A 176 -3.15 -11.68 -4.77
C VAL A 176 -1.62 -11.79 -4.71
N ARG A 177 -0.92 -10.75 -5.12
CA ARG A 177 0.55 -10.77 -5.12
C ARG A 177 1.12 -9.45 -4.71
N ASP A 178 2.18 -9.53 -3.89
CA ASP A 178 3.00 -8.38 -3.47
C ASP A 178 2.14 -7.18 -3.03
N ILE A 179 1.24 -7.42 -2.06
CA ILE A 179 0.41 -6.36 -1.50
C ILE A 179 1.30 -5.45 -0.65
N GLN A 180 1.36 -4.17 -1.02
CA GLN A 180 2.18 -3.17 -0.35
C GLN A 180 1.39 -2.34 0.67
N GLY A 181 0.09 -2.20 0.47
CA GLY A 181 -0.78 -1.48 1.40
C GLY A 181 -2.22 -1.95 1.30
N CYS A 182 -2.94 -1.91 2.41
CA CYS A 182 -4.39 -2.03 2.44
C CYS A 182 -4.98 -1.04 3.42
N ASP A 183 -6.17 -0.51 3.11
CA ASP A 183 -6.92 0.28 4.08
C ASP A 183 -8.43 0.00 3.98
N PHE A 184 -9.12 0.18 5.11
CA PHE A 184 -10.55 -0.08 5.21
C PHE A 184 -11.38 1.11 4.72
N GLN A 185 -12.27 0.86 3.76
CA GLN A 185 -13.35 1.79 3.45
C GLN A 185 -14.52 1.62 4.43
N THR A 186 -14.85 0.38 4.77
CA THR A 186 -15.93 0.02 5.71
C THR A 186 -15.48 -1.16 6.57
N ALA A 187 -16.30 -1.56 7.54
CA ALA A 187 -16.01 -2.75 8.35
C ALA A 187 -15.94 -4.06 7.53
N THR A 188 -16.38 -4.05 6.26
CA THR A 188 -16.42 -5.23 5.38
C THR A 188 -15.78 -4.98 4.02
N ARG A 189 -15.09 -3.87 3.81
CA ARG A 189 -14.41 -3.58 2.54
C ARG A 189 -13.06 -2.95 2.78
N LEU A 190 -12.03 -3.51 2.13
CA LEU A 190 -10.69 -2.95 2.04
C LEU A 190 -10.36 -2.61 0.58
N PHE A 191 -9.52 -1.60 0.39
CA PHE A 191 -8.75 -1.40 -0.83
C PHE A 191 -7.31 -1.78 -0.58
N CYS A 192 -6.68 -2.47 -1.54
CA CYS A 192 -5.29 -2.88 -1.44
C CYS A 192 -4.52 -2.45 -2.69
N ALA A 193 -3.34 -1.91 -2.50
CA ALA A 193 -2.39 -1.60 -3.55
C ALA A 193 -1.47 -2.81 -3.75
N SER A 194 -1.40 -3.33 -4.97
CA SER A 194 -0.58 -4.49 -5.32
C SER A 194 0.59 -4.09 -6.18
N ASP A 195 1.78 -4.52 -5.83
CA ASP A 195 2.99 -4.35 -6.63
C ASP A 195 3.22 -5.51 -7.62
N ASP A 196 2.17 -6.24 -8.02
CA ASP A 196 2.24 -7.34 -8.98
C ASP A 196 2.97 -6.90 -10.27
N PRO A 197 4.16 -7.45 -10.57
CA PRO A 197 5.00 -6.98 -11.67
C PRO A 197 4.56 -7.48 -13.04
N ASP A 198 3.86 -8.61 -13.13
CA ASP A 198 3.60 -9.31 -14.39
C ASP A 198 2.12 -9.37 -14.81
N GLY A 199 1.21 -9.04 -13.90
CA GLY A 199 -0.23 -9.04 -14.17
C GLY A 199 -0.84 -10.41 -14.44
N SER A 200 -0.16 -11.50 -14.10
CA SER A 200 -0.62 -12.87 -14.38
C SER A 200 -1.90 -13.21 -13.64
N LEU A 201 -2.18 -12.58 -12.51
CA LEU A 201 -3.35 -12.85 -11.69
C LEU A 201 -4.60 -12.08 -12.18
N PHE A 202 -4.45 -10.84 -12.64
CA PHE A 202 -5.58 -9.96 -12.95
C PHE A 202 -5.55 -9.41 -14.39
N GLY A 203 -4.63 -9.86 -15.24
CA GLY A 203 -4.48 -9.36 -16.61
C GLY A 203 -3.91 -7.93 -16.69
N THR A 204 -3.49 -7.36 -15.58
CA THR A 204 -2.86 -6.03 -15.49
C THR A 204 -1.83 -6.00 -14.37
N THR A 205 -0.74 -5.26 -14.57
CA THR A 205 0.30 -5.04 -13.55
C THR A 205 -0.15 -3.95 -12.59
N LYS A 206 0.36 -4.00 -11.36
CA LYS A 206 0.14 -2.96 -10.33
C LYS A 206 -1.34 -2.58 -10.16
N PRO A 207 -2.24 -3.57 -9.92
CA PRO A 207 -3.67 -3.28 -9.79
C PRO A 207 -4.01 -2.64 -8.45
N LEU A 208 -5.03 -1.78 -8.47
CA LEU A 208 -5.83 -1.49 -7.28
C LEU A 208 -6.82 -2.64 -7.10
N LEU A 209 -6.84 -3.24 -5.91
CA LEU A 209 -7.73 -4.34 -5.56
C LEU A 209 -8.77 -3.87 -4.54
N GLN A 210 -9.98 -4.39 -4.67
CA GLN A 210 -11.03 -4.30 -3.67
C GLN A 210 -11.21 -5.69 -3.05
N VAL A 211 -11.29 -5.77 -1.73
CA VAL A 211 -11.56 -7.00 -0.98
C VAL A 211 -12.84 -6.80 -0.18
N ASP A 212 -13.89 -7.51 -0.58
CA ASP A 212 -15.19 -7.51 0.11
C ASP A 212 -15.28 -8.70 1.05
N LEU A 213 -15.37 -8.44 2.37
CA LEU A 213 -15.46 -9.46 3.41
C LEU A 213 -16.89 -9.97 3.54
N ALA A 214 -17.09 -11.26 3.78
CA ALA A 214 -18.39 -11.85 4.05
C ALA A 214 -19.04 -11.33 5.34
N GLY A 215 -18.27 -10.69 6.22
CA GLY A 215 -18.73 -10.03 7.45
C GLY A 215 -17.58 -9.27 8.10
N PRO A 216 -17.86 -8.44 9.11
CA PRO A 216 -16.82 -7.75 9.88
C PRO A 216 -15.87 -8.74 10.56
N LEU A 217 -14.63 -8.31 10.78
CA LEU A 217 -13.66 -9.10 11.55
C LEU A 217 -14.17 -9.35 12.97
N SER A 218 -14.01 -10.57 13.44
CA SER A 218 -14.50 -11.02 14.75
C SER A 218 -13.50 -11.85 15.56
N GLY A 219 -12.25 -11.95 15.06
CA GLY A 219 -11.22 -12.78 15.67
C GLY A 219 -11.29 -14.25 15.25
N THR A 220 -11.92 -14.52 14.13
CA THR A 220 -11.97 -15.83 13.46
C THR A 220 -11.73 -15.64 11.97
N ASP A 221 -11.52 -16.72 11.25
CA ASP A 221 -11.42 -16.68 9.80
C ASP A 221 -12.67 -16.09 9.15
N VAL A 222 -12.47 -15.27 8.12
CA VAL A 222 -13.52 -14.70 7.27
C VAL A 222 -13.11 -14.87 5.80
N THR A 223 -14.07 -14.99 4.90
CA THR A 223 -13.78 -15.00 3.45
C THR A 223 -13.80 -13.58 2.89
N GLY A 224 -12.90 -13.32 1.94
CA GLY A 224 -12.81 -12.07 1.18
C GLY A 224 -12.95 -12.35 -0.32
N HIS A 225 -13.84 -11.61 -0.99
CA HIS A 225 -13.97 -11.61 -2.44
C HIS A 225 -13.08 -10.52 -3.03
N VAL A 226 -12.16 -10.91 -3.93
CA VAL A 226 -11.18 -10.00 -4.54
C VAL A 226 -11.65 -9.55 -5.91
N THR A 227 -11.69 -8.24 -6.13
CA THR A 227 -11.96 -7.63 -7.43
C THR A 227 -10.83 -6.70 -7.83
N SER A 228 -10.27 -6.87 -9.03
CA SER A 228 -9.35 -5.88 -9.60
C SER A 228 -10.13 -4.69 -10.15
N LEU A 229 -9.77 -3.50 -9.71
CA LEU A 229 -10.34 -2.25 -10.20
C LEU A 229 -9.54 -1.65 -11.37
N GLY A 230 -8.44 -2.31 -11.77
CA GLY A 230 -7.57 -1.89 -12.86
C GLY A 230 -6.22 -1.38 -12.39
N GLN A 231 -5.39 -0.98 -13.37
CA GLN A 231 -4.02 -0.54 -13.13
C GLN A 231 -3.98 0.85 -12.50
N LEU A 232 -3.14 1.00 -11.47
CA LEU A 232 -2.79 2.30 -10.91
C LEU A 232 -1.99 3.15 -11.91
N PRO A 233 -1.97 4.49 -11.81
CA PRO A 233 -1.24 5.34 -12.74
C PRO A 233 0.27 5.09 -12.67
N LEU A 234 0.86 4.64 -13.76
CA LEU A 234 2.31 4.42 -13.92
C LEU A 234 2.86 5.47 -14.88
N ARG A 235 3.18 6.66 -14.37
CA ARG A 235 3.58 7.82 -15.19
C ARG A 235 4.93 8.34 -14.74
N SER A 236 5.91 8.34 -15.64
CA SER A 236 7.25 8.89 -15.41
C SER A 236 7.94 9.24 -16.73
N GLY A 237 8.89 10.15 -16.69
CA GLY A 237 9.82 10.40 -17.77
C GLY A 237 10.92 9.33 -17.92
N CYS A 238 11.10 8.45 -16.93
CA CYS A 238 12.08 7.37 -16.95
C CYS A 238 11.44 6.04 -17.34
N SER A 239 12.25 5.18 -17.97
CA SER A 239 11.92 3.79 -18.22
C SER A 239 12.35 2.91 -17.04
N GLY A 240 11.64 1.80 -16.80
CA GLY A 240 11.94 0.83 -15.75
C GLY A 240 10.68 0.39 -15.02
N SER A 241 10.88 -0.38 -13.95
CA SER A 241 9.78 -0.84 -13.10
C SER A 241 9.36 0.24 -12.11
N PHE A 242 8.06 0.49 -12.04
CA PHE A 242 7.46 1.25 -10.95
C PHE A 242 7.34 0.37 -9.72
N GLU A 243 7.26 1.00 -8.54
CA GLU A 243 6.83 0.35 -7.30
C GLU A 243 5.53 1.01 -6.83
N VAL A 244 4.50 0.21 -6.62
CA VAL A 244 3.28 0.65 -5.96
C VAL A 244 3.45 0.37 -4.50
N GLU A 245 3.17 1.36 -3.67
CA GLU A 245 3.42 1.33 -2.24
C GLU A 245 2.11 1.49 -1.45
N GLY A 246 2.13 2.27 -0.39
CA GLY A 246 1.03 2.38 0.54
C GLY A 246 -0.25 3.02 -0.01
N ILE A 247 -1.32 2.81 0.74
CA ILE A 247 -2.68 3.25 0.42
C ILE A 247 -3.40 3.75 1.69
N ASP A 248 -4.18 4.82 1.56
CA ASP A 248 -4.95 5.42 2.65
C ASP A 248 -6.33 5.83 2.14
N PHE A 249 -7.37 5.44 2.85
CA PHE A 249 -8.74 5.87 2.58
C PHE A 249 -9.22 6.85 3.65
N ASP A 250 -9.38 8.09 3.25
CA ASP A 250 -9.90 9.15 4.13
C ASP A 250 -11.44 9.15 4.08
N GLU A 251 -12.08 8.56 5.07
CA GLU A 251 -13.54 8.46 5.17
C GLU A 251 -14.26 9.83 5.27
N ARG A 252 -13.54 10.89 5.66
CA ARG A 252 -14.13 12.22 5.87
C ARG A 252 -14.53 12.90 4.57
N ASP A 253 -13.82 12.62 3.49
CA ASP A 253 -14.08 13.19 2.16
C ASP A 253 -14.10 12.13 1.03
N ASN A 254 -14.08 10.85 1.39
CA ASN A 254 -14.06 9.70 0.49
C ASN A 254 -12.90 9.77 -0.51
N THR A 255 -11.72 10.19 -0.05
CA THR A 255 -10.52 10.25 -0.86
C THR A 255 -9.64 9.02 -0.61
N LEU A 256 -9.34 8.29 -1.68
CA LEU A 256 -8.34 7.23 -1.68
C LEU A 256 -7.01 7.82 -2.16
N ARG A 257 -5.93 7.60 -1.41
CA ARG A 257 -4.56 7.99 -1.74
C ARG A 257 -3.72 6.74 -1.99
N VAL A 258 -2.91 6.74 -3.02
CA VAL A 258 -1.99 5.63 -3.33
C VAL A 258 -0.64 6.20 -3.74
N ILE A 259 0.44 5.68 -3.16
CA ILE A 259 1.81 6.05 -3.52
C ILE A 259 2.27 5.17 -4.68
N VAL A 260 2.85 5.81 -5.69
CA VAL A 260 3.51 5.14 -6.83
C VAL A 260 4.89 5.73 -7.00
N MET A 261 5.91 4.92 -6.79
CA MET A 261 7.30 5.29 -6.94
C MET A 261 7.76 5.08 -8.38
N SER A 262 8.38 6.09 -8.93
CA SER A 262 8.89 6.08 -10.31
C SER A 262 10.21 5.35 -10.45
N PRO A 263 10.51 4.77 -11.62
CA PRO A 263 11.75 4.01 -11.83
C PRO A 263 13.00 4.88 -11.87
N SER A 264 14.16 4.27 -11.56
CA SER A 264 15.48 4.85 -11.73
C SER A 264 15.63 6.20 -11.00
N ILE A 265 16.31 7.18 -11.61
CA ILE A 265 16.51 8.52 -11.02
C ILE A 265 15.19 9.31 -10.90
N CYS A 266 14.16 8.97 -11.67
CA CYS A 266 12.84 9.60 -11.57
C CYS A 266 12.15 9.33 -10.24
N ILE A 267 12.62 8.40 -9.42
CA ILE A 267 12.16 8.22 -8.03
C ILE A 267 12.24 9.53 -7.24
N LEU A 268 13.18 10.41 -7.57
CA LEU A 268 13.38 11.69 -6.89
C LEU A 268 12.46 12.81 -7.39
N PHE A 269 11.83 12.65 -8.57
CA PHE A 269 11.15 13.77 -9.26
C PHE A 269 9.73 13.45 -9.72
N ASP A 270 9.45 12.19 -10.08
CA ASP A 270 8.18 11.78 -10.69
C ASP A 270 7.35 10.86 -9.81
N SER A 271 7.86 10.49 -8.60
CA SER A 271 7.07 9.69 -7.65
C SER A 271 5.91 10.50 -7.10
N MET A 272 4.73 9.89 -7.05
CA MET A 272 3.48 10.59 -6.74
C MET A 272 2.62 9.85 -5.73
N THR A 273 1.94 10.62 -4.89
CA THR A 273 0.75 10.19 -4.17
C THR A 273 -0.46 10.60 -4.98
N TYR A 274 -1.08 9.64 -5.68
CA TYR A 274 -2.31 9.87 -6.44
C TYR A 274 -3.53 9.91 -5.53
N ARG A 275 -4.49 10.76 -5.88
CA ARG A 275 -5.76 10.91 -5.15
C ARG A 275 -6.93 10.58 -6.06
N PHE A 276 -7.84 9.75 -5.53
CA PHE A 276 -9.03 9.31 -6.25
C PHE A 276 -10.29 9.57 -5.42
N ARG A 277 -11.43 9.78 -6.11
CA ARG A 277 -12.76 9.84 -5.52
C ARG A 277 -13.75 9.00 -6.33
N GLN A 278 -14.76 8.45 -5.65
CA GLN A 278 -15.90 7.77 -6.26
C GLN A 278 -16.96 8.77 -6.71
#